data_0688c6dfe1b2d22c5d3ecd0b79787595
#
_entry.id   0688c6dfe1b2d22c5d3ecd0b79787595
#
_cell.length_a   1.000
_cell.length_b   1.000
_cell.length_c   1.000
_cell.angle_alpha   90.00
_cell.angle_beta   90.00
_cell.angle_gamma   90.00
#
_symmetry.space_group_name_H-M   'P 1'
#
loop_
_entity.id
_entity.type
_entity.pdbx_description
1 polymer ?
#
loop_
_entity_poly.entity_id
_entity_poly.type
_entity_poly.pdbx_seq_one_letter_code
_entity_poly.pdbx_strand_id
1 'polypeptide(L)'
;MKRLLIILFISWGVCSIVAAQQKSTQPNIIIILSDDHAYQTISAYGSTLMQTPNIDRLSREGALFTNAYVTNSICGPSRAVILTGRYSHKNGFKDNETSDFNSGQDSFAKQLQAKGYQTAWIGKYHLGEDPQGFDFWQLFPGQGSYYNPDMLMMDGSTKRIEGYATNITEDIAESWLDQRDKSKPFCLIIGHKSTHRTWLPDTVDMGRFDNVHFPLPANFYDDYQGRAAAKVQDMTIAKTMLLGYDLKMLPTDNNEGSITRMNAAQRAKFDAYYQPIFADFKSRNLSGNALTEWKFQRYMKDYLSTATSLDRNIGRTLDYLDRNGLTQNTLVIYMSDQGFYMGEHGWFDKRFMYKESFRTPMLLRYPYVVKPGTVVKSYVMNLDIAPTLLNVAGVPVPDSMQGQSFLPQLTDKKVKERDAMYYHYYENGEHSVSPHFGVQTKRYKLIRFYKRVNSWELYDLEKDPHDMHNLYGKKGYDVITRDMKARLNEMINRYEDEDAMKILSDK
;
A
#
# COMPACT_ATOMS: atom_id res chain seq x y z
N MET A 1 87.49 -30.17 18.95
CA MET A 1 86.24 -30.90 18.69
C MET A 1 85.11 -30.21 19.44
N LYS A 2 84.36 -29.31 18.80
CA LYS A 2 83.20 -28.64 19.38
C LYS A 2 81.98 -29.08 18.55
N ARG A 3 81.02 -29.78 19.16
CA ARG A 3 79.77 -30.20 18.57
C ARG A 3 78.77 -29.01 18.68
N LEU A 4 78.27 -28.52 17.55
CA LEU A 4 77.22 -27.53 17.48
C LEU A 4 75.90 -28.28 17.45
N LEU A 5 75.02 -28.03 18.44
CA LEU A 5 73.63 -28.49 18.45
C LEU A 5 72.75 -27.45 17.79
N ILE A 6 72.14 -27.80 16.69
CA ILE A 6 71.10 -26.98 16.02
C ILE A 6 69.75 -27.43 16.56
N ILE A 7 69.04 -26.56 17.29
CA ILE A 7 67.67 -26.80 17.74
C ILE A 7 66.74 -26.17 16.69
N LEU A 8 66.03 -27.04 15.97
CA LEU A 8 64.96 -26.63 15.06
C LEU A 8 63.67 -26.39 15.89
N PHE A 9 63.21 -25.13 15.95
CA PHE A 9 61.87 -24.78 16.42
C PHE A 9 60.88 -24.95 15.28
N ILE A 10 60.05 -25.99 15.33
CA ILE A 10 58.87 -26.15 14.47
C ILE A 10 57.72 -25.42 15.14
N SER A 11 57.39 -24.23 14.66
CA SER A 11 56.17 -23.52 15.07
C SER A 11 54.97 -24.14 14.34
N TRP A 12 54.16 -24.90 15.03
CA TRP A 12 52.84 -25.31 14.55
C TRP A 12 51.89 -24.14 14.65
N GLY A 13 51.66 -23.48 13.52
CA GLY A 13 50.57 -22.52 13.37
C GLY A 13 49.21 -23.27 13.29
N VAL A 14 48.50 -23.34 14.41
CA VAL A 14 47.13 -23.82 14.43
C VAL A 14 46.27 -22.74 13.81
N CYS A 15 46.02 -22.86 12.50
CA CYS A 15 45.01 -22.07 11.80
C CYS A 15 43.64 -22.62 12.17
N SER A 16 43.03 -22.08 13.23
CA SER A 16 41.65 -22.40 13.59
C SER A 16 40.74 -21.81 12.52
N ILE A 17 40.37 -22.61 11.52
CA ILE A 17 39.26 -22.30 10.62
C ILE A 17 37.99 -22.43 11.47
N VAL A 18 37.54 -21.33 12.03
CA VAL A 18 36.18 -21.21 12.54
C VAL A 18 35.25 -21.22 11.32
N ALA A 19 34.92 -22.41 10.84
CA ALA A 19 33.78 -22.61 10.00
C ALA A 19 32.54 -22.25 10.85
N ALA A 20 32.14 -21.01 10.81
CA ALA A 20 30.82 -20.60 11.29
C ALA A 20 29.82 -21.39 10.43
N GLN A 21 29.38 -22.52 10.97
CA GLN A 21 28.26 -23.29 10.46
C GLN A 21 27.06 -22.35 10.57
N GLN A 22 26.78 -21.64 9.46
CA GLN A 22 25.67 -20.70 9.35
C GLN A 22 24.41 -21.56 9.48
N LYS A 23 23.92 -21.67 10.74
CA LYS A 23 22.59 -22.18 11.01
C LYS A 23 21.67 -21.38 10.13
N SER A 24 21.02 -22.01 9.16
CA SER A 24 19.96 -21.42 8.36
C SER A 24 18.86 -20.97 9.33
N THR A 25 19.03 -19.80 9.90
CA THR A 25 18.01 -19.18 10.73
C THR A 25 16.91 -18.73 9.78
N GLN A 26 15.69 -19.19 10.04
CA GLN A 26 14.51 -18.70 9.34
C GLN A 26 14.52 -17.15 9.40
N PRO A 27 14.32 -16.44 8.29
CA PRO A 27 14.38 -14.98 8.30
C PRO A 27 13.21 -14.38 9.06
N ASN A 28 13.44 -13.26 9.69
CA ASN A 28 12.35 -12.42 10.19
C ASN A 28 11.65 -11.73 9.03
N ILE A 29 10.40 -11.38 9.22
CA ILE A 29 9.55 -10.74 8.21
C ILE A 29 8.89 -9.52 8.84
N ILE A 30 9.00 -8.36 8.17
CA ILE A 30 8.21 -7.16 8.49
C ILE A 30 7.51 -6.72 7.21
N ILE A 31 6.20 -6.49 7.33
CA ILE A 31 5.39 -5.84 6.30
C ILE A 31 4.91 -4.51 6.85
N ILE A 32 5.34 -3.41 6.25
CA ILE A 32 4.85 -2.08 6.56
C ILE A 32 3.81 -1.73 5.50
N LEU A 33 2.55 -1.67 5.90
CA LEU A 33 1.41 -1.47 5.02
C LEU A 33 0.78 -0.10 5.30
N SER A 34 0.98 0.84 4.37
CA SER A 34 0.30 2.14 4.42
C SER A 34 -1.11 2.06 3.82
N ASP A 35 -1.89 3.09 4.06
CA ASP A 35 -3.26 3.23 3.59
C ASP A 35 -3.35 4.42 2.63
N ASP A 36 -3.66 4.16 1.37
CA ASP A 36 -3.79 5.21 0.34
C ASP A 36 -2.49 5.98 0.03
N HIS A 37 -1.31 5.38 0.17
CA HIS A 37 -0.06 6.10 -0.15
C HIS A 37 0.27 6.00 -1.64
N ALA A 38 0.13 7.12 -2.33
CA ALA A 38 0.37 7.25 -3.75
C ALA A 38 1.87 7.11 -4.10
N TYR A 39 2.22 6.25 -5.07
CA TYR A 39 3.60 6.10 -5.52
C TYR A 39 4.19 7.40 -6.09
N GLN A 40 3.32 8.29 -6.61
CA GLN A 40 3.67 9.61 -7.16
C GLN A 40 4.29 10.54 -6.11
N THR A 41 4.15 10.25 -4.81
CA THR A 41 4.67 11.07 -3.72
C THR A 41 5.98 10.55 -3.12
N ILE A 42 6.49 9.40 -3.60
CA ILE A 42 7.71 8.76 -3.09
C ILE A 42 8.90 9.08 -3.97
N SER A 43 9.97 9.66 -3.40
CA SER A 43 11.14 10.13 -4.15
C SER A 43 11.90 9.00 -4.85
N ALA A 44 11.91 7.77 -4.33
CA ALA A 44 12.50 6.60 -5.00
C ALA A 44 11.86 6.30 -6.37
N TYR A 45 10.61 6.71 -6.62
CA TYR A 45 9.94 6.61 -7.92
C TYR A 45 10.18 7.81 -8.84
N GLY A 46 11.07 8.72 -8.46
CA GLY A 46 11.37 9.94 -9.22
C GLY A 46 10.45 11.11 -8.90
N SER A 47 9.65 11.03 -7.85
CA SER A 47 8.81 12.12 -7.40
C SER A 47 9.63 13.32 -6.90
N THR A 48 9.19 14.52 -7.26
CA THR A 48 9.72 15.79 -6.76
C THR A 48 8.78 16.49 -5.77
N LEU A 49 7.63 15.87 -5.46
CA LEU A 49 6.59 16.46 -4.60
C LEU A 49 7.03 16.54 -3.14
N MET A 50 7.76 15.52 -2.67
CA MET A 50 8.40 15.49 -1.36
C MET A 50 9.61 14.57 -1.37
N GLN A 51 10.44 14.64 -0.32
CA GLN A 51 11.53 13.70 -0.07
C GLN A 51 11.05 12.63 0.92
N THR A 52 11.34 11.36 0.62
CA THR A 52 11.02 10.21 1.46
C THR A 52 12.28 9.42 1.82
N PRO A 53 13.25 10.04 2.57
CA PRO A 53 14.57 9.47 2.74
C PRO A 53 14.59 8.09 3.39
N ASN A 54 13.62 7.78 4.25
CA ASN A 54 13.54 6.50 4.94
C ASN A 54 12.90 5.42 4.08
N ILE A 55 11.84 5.72 3.34
CA ILE A 55 11.28 4.80 2.33
C ILE A 55 12.33 4.52 1.25
N ASP A 56 13.08 5.53 0.82
CA ASP A 56 14.13 5.40 -0.19
C ASP A 56 15.29 4.51 0.26
N ARG A 57 15.53 4.37 1.58
CA ARG A 57 16.51 3.40 2.10
C ARG A 57 16.17 1.98 1.66
N LEU A 58 14.89 1.61 1.65
CA LEU A 58 14.47 0.27 1.21
C LEU A 58 14.89 -0.01 -0.24
N SER A 59 14.80 0.96 -1.14
CA SER A 59 15.26 0.80 -2.51
C SER A 59 16.77 0.83 -2.65
N ARG A 60 17.45 1.74 -1.94
CA ARG A 60 18.92 1.83 -1.98
C ARG A 60 19.61 0.61 -1.40
N GLU A 61 19.07 0.07 -0.31
CA GLU A 61 19.60 -1.07 0.43
C GLU A 61 19.00 -2.41 -0.03
N GLY A 62 18.06 -2.39 -0.98
CA GLY A 62 17.34 -3.56 -1.45
C GLY A 62 16.78 -3.39 -2.87
N ALA A 63 15.45 -3.42 -3.02
CA ALA A 63 14.79 -3.41 -4.33
C ALA A 63 13.63 -2.42 -4.43
N LEU A 64 13.49 -1.81 -5.62
CA LEU A 64 12.35 -1.01 -6.06
C LEU A 64 11.54 -1.79 -7.09
N PHE A 65 10.23 -1.94 -6.88
CA PHE A 65 9.30 -2.53 -7.84
C PHE A 65 8.63 -1.43 -8.66
N THR A 66 8.98 -1.33 -9.94
CA THR A 66 8.41 -0.29 -10.81
C THR A 66 7.01 -0.61 -11.31
N ASN A 67 6.59 -1.88 -11.20
CA ASN A 67 5.33 -2.40 -11.72
C ASN A 67 4.63 -3.30 -10.68
N ALA A 68 4.31 -2.74 -9.50
CA ALA A 68 3.49 -3.39 -8.50
C ALA A 68 2.04 -2.91 -8.60
N TYR A 69 1.07 -3.83 -8.55
CA TYR A 69 -0.34 -3.57 -8.78
C TYR A 69 -1.21 -4.32 -7.76
N VAL A 70 -2.47 -3.88 -7.63
CA VAL A 70 -3.45 -4.54 -6.75
C VAL A 70 -4.56 -5.21 -7.56
N THR A 71 -5.25 -6.16 -6.98
CA THR A 71 -6.33 -6.91 -7.65
C THR A 71 -7.69 -6.24 -7.52
N ASN A 72 -7.83 -5.36 -6.52
CA ASN A 72 -9.03 -4.60 -6.19
C ASN A 72 -8.58 -3.36 -5.40
N SER A 73 -8.82 -2.15 -5.94
CA SER A 73 -8.31 -0.89 -5.38
C SER A 73 -9.23 -0.35 -4.28
N ILE A 74 -9.42 -1.12 -3.21
CA ILE A 74 -10.14 -0.72 -1.99
C ILE A 74 -9.55 -1.43 -0.77
N CYS A 75 -9.45 -0.72 0.36
CA CYS A 75 -8.62 -1.08 1.53
C CYS A 75 -8.86 -2.50 2.04
N GLY A 76 -10.08 -2.82 2.52
CA GLY A 76 -10.38 -4.12 3.11
C GLY A 76 -10.12 -5.28 2.14
N PRO A 77 -10.73 -5.30 0.95
CA PRO A 77 -10.48 -6.31 -0.07
C PRO A 77 -9.00 -6.48 -0.43
N SER A 78 -8.24 -5.38 -0.62
CA SER A 78 -6.82 -5.47 -0.91
C SER A 78 -6.02 -6.11 0.25
N ARG A 79 -6.34 -5.75 1.50
CA ARG A 79 -5.71 -6.34 2.70
C ARG A 79 -6.05 -7.82 2.85
N ALA A 80 -7.28 -8.23 2.55
CA ALA A 80 -7.68 -9.63 2.49
C ALA A 80 -6.90 -10.42 1.43
N VAL A 81 -6.68 -9.83 0.25
CA VAL A 81 -5.86 -10.41 -0.82
C VAL A 81 -4.41 -10.57 -0.39
N ILE A 82 -3.79 -9.55 0.23
CA ILE A 82 -2.43 -9.63 0.77
C ILE A 82 -2.31 -10.78 1.78
N LEU A 83 -3.28 -10.91 2.69
CA LEU A 83 -3.26 -11.91 3.75
C LEU A 83 -3.46 -13.34 3.22
N THR A 84 -4.36 -13.53 2.24
CA THR A 84 -4.78 -14.85 1.77
C THR A 84 -4.06 -15.32 0.50
N GLY A 85 -3.44 -14.41 -0.27
CA GLY A 85 -2.91 -14.73 -1.60
C GLY A 85 -3.98 -15.11 -2.64
N ARG A 86 -5.25 -14.71 -2.40
CA ARG A 86 -6.42 -15.07 -3.20
C ARG A 86 -7.19 -13.83 -3.66
N TYR A 87 -7.71 -13.85 -4.88
CA TYR A 87 -8.59 -12.80 -5.37
C TYR A 87 -9.83 -12.61 -4.48
N SER A 88 -10.43 -11.42 -4.51
CA SER A 88 -11.61 -11.06 -3.69
C SER A 88 -12.79 -12.02 -3.88
N HIS A 89 -13.06 -12.50 -5.10
CA HIS A 89 -14.12 -13.50 -5.36
C HIS A 89 -13.80 -14.89 -4.78
N LYS A 90 -12.54 -15.20 -4.48
CA LYS A 90 -12.12 -16.47 -3.86
C LYS A 90 -11.96 -16.39 -2.34
N ASN A 91 -11.54 -15.24 -1.81
CA ASN A 91 -11.47 -15.05 -0.36
C ASN A 91 -12.80 -14.56 0.24
N GLY A 92 -13.79 -14.19 -0.59
CA GLY A 92 -15.12 -13.78 -0.19
C GLY A 92 -15.27 -12.30 0.16
N PHE A 93 -14.16 -11.56 0.37
CA PHE A 93 -14.21 -10.15 0.75
C PHE A 93 -14.09 -9.24 -0.47
N LYS A 94 -15.24 -8.90 -1.07
CA LYS A 94 -15.35 -8.21 -2.36
C LYS A 94 -15.38 -6.69 -2.23
N ASP A 95 -16.01 -6.16 -1.17
CA ASP A 95 -16.23 -4.73 -0.93
C ASP A 95 -16.27 -4.43 0.58
N ASN A 96 -16.22 -3.14 0.95
CA ASN A 96 -16.31 -2.71 2.35
C ASN A 96 -17.75 -2.48 2.83
N GLU A 97 -18.76 -2.66 1.96
CA GLU A 97 -20.16 -2.31 2.24
C GLU A 97 -20.98 -3.52 2.61
N THR A 98 -20.80 -4.64 1.88
CA THR A 98 -21.69 -5.79 1.92
C THR A 98 -20.99 -7.12 2.17
N SER A 99 -19.66 -7.14 2.16
CA SER A 99 -18.88 -8.36 2.31
C SER A 99 -18.32 -8.49 3.72
N ASP A 100 -18.37 -9.70 4.29
CA ASP A 100 -17.71 -10.06 5.52
C ASP A 100 -16.48 -10.92 5.25
N PHE A 101 -15.37 -10.61 5.90
CA PHE A 101 -14.15 -11.41 5.79
C PHE A 101 -14.20 -12.62 6.72
N ASN A 102 -14.05 -13.80 6.19
CA ASN A 102 -13.91 -15.00 7.00
C ASN A 102 -12.45 -15.18 7.44
N SER A 103 -12.11 -14.80 8.66
CA SER A 103 -10.78 -14.96 9.24
C SER A 103 -10.38 -16.44 9.47
N GLY A 104 -11.37 -17.35 9.46
CA GLY A 104 -11.16 -18.81 9.56
C GLY A 104 -10.42 -19.41 8.37
N GLN A 105 -10.47 -18.79 7.19
CA GLN A 105 -9.81 -19.30 5.98
C GLN A 105 -8.28 -19.28 6.10
N ASP A 106 -7.60 -19.99 5.19
CA ASP A 106 -6.14 -20.08 5.16
C ASP A 106 -5.47 -18.75 4.80
N SER A 107 -4.32 -18.49 5.41
CA SER A 107 -3.55 -17.27 5.24
C SER A 107 -2.05 -17.53 5.46
N PHE A 108 -1.19 -16.65 4.94
CA PHE A 108 0.24 -16.76 5.20
C PHE A 108 0.56 -16.70 6.71
N ALA A 109 -0.21 -15.93 7.48
CA ALA A 109 0.01 -15.79 8.92
C ALA A 109 -0.19 -17.12 9.66
N LYS A 110 -1.28 -17.84 9.36
CA LYS A 110 -1.53 -19.19 9.93
C LYS A 110 -0.42 -20.19 9.57
N GLN A 111 0.02 -20.16 8.32
CA GLN A 111 1.10 -21.04 7.83
C GLN A 111 2.44 -20.73 8.52
N LEU A 112 2.78 -19.45 8.68
CA LEU A 112 3.99 -19.03 9.40
C LEU A 112 3.92 -19.34 10.89
N GLN A 113 2.78 -19.12 11.55
CA GLN A 113 2.56 -19.47 12.95
C GLN A 113 2.73 -20.99 13.15
N ALA A 114 2.14 -21.82 12.29
CA ALA A 114 2.30 -23.28 12.32
C ALA A 114 3.77 -23.70 12.09
N LYS A 115 4.58 -22.88 11.40
CA LYS A 115 6.02 -23.10 11.19
C LYS A 115 6.89 -22.65 12.38
N GLY A 116 6.28 -22.06 13.42
CA GLY A 116 6.96 -21.62 14.64
C GLY A 116 7.39 -20.14 14.64
N TYR A 117 6.90 -19.35 13.70
CA TYR A 117 7.05 -17.89 13.76
C TYR A 117 6.19 -17.32 14.88
N GLN A 118 6.70 -16.30 15.57
CA GLN A 118 5.85 -15.38 16.33
C GLN A 118 5.21 -14.37 15.36
N THR A 119 3.91 -14.26 15.39
CA THR A 119 3.16 -13.47 14.43
C THR A 119 2.44 -12.30 15.12
N ALA A 120 2.53 -11.10 14.55
CA ALA A 120 1.83 -9.94 15.08
C ALA A 120 1.23 -9.04 13.99
N TRP A 121 0.07 -8.42 14.30
CA TRP A 121 -0.51 -7.33 13.51
C TRP A 121 -0.81 -6.12 14.39
N ILE A 122 -0.27 -4.95 14.02
CA ILE A 122 -0.40 -3.72 14.80
C ILE A 122 -0.96 -2.60 13.90
N GLY A 123 -1.96 -1.87 14.39
CA GLY A 123 -2.55 -0.73 13.71
C GLY A 123 -3.74 -1.08 12.82
N LYS A 124 -3.80 -0.61 11.58
CA LYS A 124 -4.95 -0.81 10.69
C LYS A 124 -4.99 -2.24 10.13
N TYR A 125 -6.08 -2.94 10.43
CA TYR A 125 -6.42 -4.27 9.91
C TYR A 125 -7.53 -4.19 8.87
N HIS A 126 -8.68 -3.64 9.25
CA HIS A 126 -9.83 -3.31 8.39
C HIS A 126 -10.49 -4.51 7.69
N LEU A 127 -10.57 -5.66 8.37
CA LEU A 127 -11.23 -6.87 7.85
C LEU A 127 -12.47 -7.28 8.65
N GLY A 128 -12.85 -6.53 9.67
CA GLY A 128 -14.10 -6.72 10.44
C GLY A 128 -13.99 -7.74 11.58
N GLU A 129 -13.50 -8.94 11.32
CA GLU A 129 -13.34 -10.00 12.32
C GLU A 129 -11.97 -9.94 13.01
N ASP A 130 -11.85 -10.59 14.17
CA ASP A 130 -10.58 -10.73 14.88
C ASP A 130 -9.55 -11.51 14.05
N PRO A 131 -8.30 -11.04 13.98
CA PRO A 131 -7.25 -11.71 13.23
C PRO A 131 -6.96 -13.11 13.73
N GLN A 132 -6.91 -14.09 12.84
CA GLN A 132 -6.46 -15.44 13.15
C GLN A 132 -5.09 -15.71 12.53
N GLY A 133 -4.28 -16.54 13.22
CA GLY A 133 -2.90 -16.82 12.84
C GLY A 133 -1.91 -15.78 13.37
N PHE A 134 -2.33 -14.98 14.37
CA PHE A 134 -1.50 -14.01 15.05
C PHE A 134 -1.44 -14.29 16.56
N ASP A 135 -0.23 -14.32 17.11
CA ASP A 135 0.02 -14.48 18.55
C ASP A 135 -0.23 -13.17 19.31
N PHE A 136 -0.12 -12.05 18.60
CA PHE A 136 -0.40 -10.71 19.13
C PHE A 136 -1.06 -9.85 18.08
N TRP A 137 -2.06 -9.06 18.51
CA TRP A 137 -2.56 -7.96 17.71
C TRP A 137 -3.09 -6.83 18.58
N GLN A 138 -2.95 -5.62 18.07
CA GLN A 138 -3.52 -4.41 18.64
C GLN A 138 -3.92 -3.48 17.50
N LEU A 139 -5.23 -3.26 17.32
CA LEU A 139 -5.80 -2.78 16.08
C LEU A 139 -6.59 -1.49 16.25
N PHE A 140 -6.64 -0.69 15.19
CA PHE A 140 -7.64 0.37 15.10
C PHE A 140 -9.02 -0.23 14.80
N PRO A 141 -10.09 0.16 15.53
CA PRO A 141 -11.46 -0.10 15.11
C PRO A 141 -11.74 0.55 13.76
N GLY A 142 -12.20 -0.22 12.76
CA GLY A 142 -12.49 0.26 11.42
C GLY A 142 -11.33 1.03 10.78
N GLN A 143 -11.56 2.29 10.42
CA GLN A 143 -10.56 3.17 9.81
C GLN A 143 -9.58 3.80 10.80
N GLY A 144 -9.85 3.76 12.10
CA GLY A 144 -9.08 4.44 13.13
C GLY A 144 -9.18 5.98 13.07
N SER A 145 -8.54 6.63 14.02
CA SER A 145 -8.44 8.10 14.11
C SER A 145 -7.00 8.54 14.12
N TYR A 146 -6.68 9.70 13.53
CA TYR A 146 -5.32 10.23 13.52
C TYR A 146 -4.82 10.66 14.90
N TYR A 147 -5.69 11.26 15.70
CA TYR A 147 -5.37 11.70 17.07
C TYR A 147 -6.09 10.86 18.10
N ASN A 148 -5.37 10.51 19.13
CA ASN A 148 -5.86 9.78 20.31
C ASN A 148 -6.74 8.59 19.91
N PRO A 149 -6.23 7.67 19.04
CA PRO A 149 -7.00 6.56 18.55
C PRO A 149 -7.43 5.62 19.67
N ASP A 150 -8.59 5.02 19.50
CA ASP A 150 -8.94 3.82 20.23
C ASP A 150 -8.21 2.63 19.61
N MET A 151 -7.71 1.74 20.46
CA MET A 151 -7.05 0.49 20.07
C MET A 151 -7.84 -0.68 20.63
N LEU A 152 -8.26 -1.58 19.78
CA LEU A 152 -8.87 -2.85 20.13
C LEU A 152 -7.77 -3.82 20.55
N MET A 153 -7.94 -4.47 21.70
CA MET A 153 -6.99 -5.39 22.31
C MET A 153 -7.47 -6.84 22.17
N MET A 154 -6.55 -7.81 22.26
CA MET A 154 -6.85 -9.24 22.14
C MET A 154 -7.85 -9.77 23.19
N ASP A 155 -8.00 -9.12 24.32
CA ASP A 155 -9.00 -9.46 25.35
C ASP A 155 -10.40 -8.89 25.06
N GLY A 156 -10.58 -8.26 23.87
CA GLY A 156 -11.80 -7.62 23.44
C GLY A 156 -12.01 -6.22 24.02
N SER A 157 -11.13 -5.74 24.90
CA SER A 157 -11.20 -4.38 25.44
C SER A 157 -10.76 -3.34 24.40
N THR A 158 -11.22 -2.11 24.60
CA THR A 158 -10.80 -0.96 23.79
C THR A 158 -10.11 0.06 24.67
N LYS A 159 -8.91 0.48 24.30
CA LYS A 159 -8.12 1.46 25.04
C LYS A 159 -7.81 2.66 24.16
N ARG A 160 -8.16 3.86 24.64
CA ARG A 160 -7.69 5.10 24.01
C ARG A 160 -6.23 5.37 24.35
N ILE A 161 -5.42 5.63 23.34
CA ILE A 161 -4.01 6.00 23.51
C ILE A 161 -3.83 7.43 23.05
N GLU A 162 -3.29 8.27 23.93
CA GLU A 162 -3.03 9.67 23.61
C GLU A 162 -1.81 9.80 22.68
N GLY A 163 -1.95 10.57 21.61
CA GLY A 163 -0.89 10.82 20.65
C GLY A 163 -1.38 10.80 19.21
N TYR A 164 -0.42 10.70 18.27
CA TYR A 164 -0.68 10.62 16.84
C TYR A 164 -0.60 9.17 16.36
N ALA A 165 -1.58 8.72 15.61
CA ALA A 165 -1.78 7.30 15.26
C ALA A 165 -0.54 6.62 14.64
N THR A 166 0.17 7.32 13.73
CA THR A 166 1.36 6.76 13.07
C THR A 166 2.48 6.51 14.08
N ASN A 167 2.70 7.45 15.04
CA ASN A 167 3.69 7.31 16.09
C ASN A 167 3.30 6.19 17.06
N ILE A 168 2.02 6.14 17.48
CA ILE A 168 1.49 5.11 18.38
C ILE A 168 1.65 3.71 17.78
N THR A 169 1.35 3.55 16.49
CA THR A 169 1.51 2.27 15.78
C THR A 169 2.97 1.80 15.85
N GLU A 170 3.92 2.70 15.65
CA GLU A 170 5.35 2.39 15.73
C GLU A 170 5.81 2.11 17.16
N ASP A 171 5.34 2.89 18.15
CA ASP A 171 5.67 2.67 19.57
C ASP A 171 5.24 1.27 20.02
N ILE A 172 4.04 0.81 19.61
CA ILE A 172 3.55 -0.54 19.90
C ILE A 172 4.40 -1.60 19.18
N ALA A 173 4.78 -1.33 17.91
CA ALA A 173 5.61 -2.26 17.12
C ALA A 173 7.00 -2.45 17.75
N GLU A 174 7.69 -1.36 18.12
CA GLU A 174 8.98 -1.41 18.82
C GLU A 174 8.85 -2.14 20.17
N SER A 175 7.79 -1.83 20.96
CA SER A 175 7.52 -2.49 22.24
C SER A 175 7.30 -4.00 22.09
N TRP A 176 6.53 -4.41 21.07
CA TRP A 176 6.34 -5.84 20.78
C TRP A 176 7.65 -6.51 20.36
N LEU A 177 8.45 -5.85 19.51
CA LEU A 177 9.77 -6.35 19.10
C LEU A 177 10.73 -6.52 20.30
N ASP A 178 10.66 -5.66 21.31
CA ASP A 178 11.47 -5.78 22.52
C ASP A 178 11.06 -6.96 23.41
N GLN A 179 9.74 -7.22 23.48
CA GLN A 179 9.13 -8.22 24.38
C GLN A 179 9.03 -9.63 23.77
N ARG A 180 9.21 -9.75 22.44
CA ARG A 180 9.11 -11.05 21.75
C ARG A 180 10.09 -12.10 22.28
N ASP A 181 9.81 -13.36 22.08
CA ASP A 181 10.79 -14.43 22.29
C ASP A 181 11.90 -14.34 21.23
N LYS A 182 13.08 -13.88 21.65
CA LYS A 182 14.23 -13.64 20.76
C LYS A 182 14.85 -14.93 20.19
N SER A 183 14.40 -16.09 20.66
CA SER A 183 14.84 -17.40 20.15
C SER A 183 14.07 -17.85 18.88
N LYS A 184 12.94 -17.19 18.57
CA LYS A 184 12.06 -17.52 17.45
C LYS A 184 12.15 -16.47 16.33
N PRO A 185 11.96 -16.88 15.06
CA PRO A 185 11.73 -15.94 13.99
C PRO A 185 10.37 -15.26 14.18
N PHE A 186 10.19 -14.08 13.60
CA PHE A 186 8.94 -13.35 13.70
C PHE A 186 8.41 -12.87 12.34
N CYS A 187 7.08 -12.71 12.28
CA CYS A 187 6.39 -12.02 11.21
C CYS A 187 5.52 -10.90 11.82
N LEU A 188 5.90 -9.65 11.56
CA LEU A 188 5.23 -8.46 12.06
C LEU A 188 4.61 -7.68 10.91
N ILE A 189 3.31 -7.36 11.04
CA ILE A 189 2.62 -6.46 10.13
C ILE A 189 2.35 -5.15 10.86
N ILE A 190 2.86 -4.04 10.30
CA ILE A 190 2.67 -2.69 10.79
C ILE A 190 1.71 -1.98 9.82
N GLY A 191 0.44 -1.89 10.21
CA GLY A 191 -0.62 -1.28 9.40
C GLY A 191 -0.82 0.18 9.79
N HIS A 192 -0.25 1.11 9.00
CA HIS A 192 -0.47 2.54 9.23
C HIS A 192 -1.81 3.02 8.68
N LYS A 193 -2.44 3.97 9.39
CA LYS A 193 -3.60 4.73 8.88
C LYS A 193 -3.18 5.76 7.81
N SER A 194 -1.96 6.25 7.87
CA SER A 194 -1.43 7.24 6.91
C SER A 194 -1.21 6.59 5.55
N THR A 195 -1.65 7.22 4.49
CA THR A 195 -2.13 8.59 4.32
C THR A 195 -3.66 8.72 4.06
N HIS A 196 -4.49 7.88 4.65
CA HIS A 196 -5.95 7.83 4.39
C HIS A 196 -6.62 9.19 4.66
N ARG A 197 -7.71 9.46 3.93
CA ARG A 197 -8.64 10.56 4.17
C ARG A 197 -8.98 10.60 5.68
N THR A 198 -8.88 11.72 6.40
CA THR A 198 -8.90 13.12 5.96
C THR A 198 -7.53 13.81 5.86
N TRP A 199 -6.44 13.07 5.75
CA TRP A 199 -5.08 13.63 5.64
C TRP A 199 -4.78 14.65 6.74
N LEU A 200 -5.03 14.28 7.98
CA LEU A 200 -4.79 15.15 9.12
C LEU A 200 -3.34 14.98 9.61
N PRO A 201 -2.47 15.98 9.44
CA PRO A 201 -1.05 15.86 9.78
C PRO A 201 -0.81 15.74 11.29
N ASP A 202 0.33 15.15 11.67
CA ASP A 202 0.88 15.36 13.00
C ASP A 202 1.16 16.86 13.23
N THR A 203 0.94 17.34 14.45
CA THR A 203 1.16 18.76 14.81
C THR A 203 2.59 19.23 14.54
N VAL A 204 3.58 18.35 14.54
CA VAL A 204 4.98 18.66 14.24
C VAL A 204 5.26 18.79 12.74
N ASP A 205 4.36 18.31 11.90
CA ASP A 205 4.48 18.34 10.43
C ASP A 205 3.55 19.37 9.78
N MET A 206 2.67 20.03 10.58
CA MET A 206 1.81 21.12 10.10
C MET A 206 2.66 22.26 9.56
N GLY A 207 2.27 22.81 8.41
CA GLY A 207 2.99 23.93 7.78
C GLY A 207 4.24 23.56 6.98
N ARG A 208 4.65 22.30 6.96
CA ARG A 208 5.88 21.86 6.29
C ARG A 208 5.93 22.23 4.81
N PHE A 209 4.79 22.29 4.14
CA PHE A 209 4.68 22.59 2.71
C PHE A 209 4.01 23.94 2.42
N ASP A 210 3.92 24.87 3.39
CA ASP A 210 3.19 26.14 3.20
C ASP A 210 3.79 27.00 2.08
N ASN A 211 5.10 26.99 1.95
CA ASN A 211 5.82 27.75 0.93
C ASN A 211 5.97 27.01 -0.40
N VAL A 212 5.34 25.83 -0.54
CA VAL A 212 5.41 25.03 -1.77
C VAL A 212 4.12 25.23 -2.57
N HIS A 213 4.28 25.51 -3.86
CA HIS A 213 3.20 25.48 -4.84
C HIS A 213 3.35 24.23 -5.71
N PHE A 214 2.38 23.34 -5.64
CA PHE A 214 2.42 22.06 -6.38
C PHE A 214 1.89 22.27 -7.80
N PRO A 215 2.59 21.72 -8.82
CA PRO A 215 2.09 21.78 -10.20
C PRO A 215 0.82 20.94 -10.32
N LEU A 216 -0.14 21.43 -11.10
CA LEU A 216 -1.31 20.64 -11.46
C LEU A 216 -0.87 19.46 -12.36
N PRO A 217 -1.40 18.24 -12.17
CA PRO A 217 -1.24 17.16 -13.14
C PRO A 217 -1.70 17.60 -14.55
N ALA A 218 -1.05 17.09 -15.59
CA ALA A 218 -1.37 17.49 -16.96
C ALA A 218 -2.83 17.21 -17.36
N ASN A 219 -3.45 16.22 -16.72
CA ASN A 219 -4.86 15.83 -16.91
C ASN A 219 -5.79 16.32 -15.77
N PHE A 220 -5.39 17.33 -15.01
CA PHE A 220 -6.18 17.84 -13.88
C PHE A 220 -7.59 18.34 -14.31
N TYR A 221 -7.69 18.97 -15.47
CA TYR A 221 -8.95 19.45 -16.07
C TYR A 221 -9.47 18.48 -17.13
N ASP A 222 -9.56 17.20 -16.79
CA ASP A 222 -10.08 16.15 -17.65
C ASP A 222 -11.59 16.32 -17.90
N ASP A 223 -12.02 16.24 -19.14
CA ASP A 223 -13.43 16.34 -19.56
C ASP A 223 -14.15 15.01 -19.64
N TYR A 224 -13.41 13.91 -19.41
CA TYR A 224 -13.87 12.51 -19.45
C TYR A 224 -14.49 12.09 -20.79
N GLN A 225 -14.09 12.74 -21.91
CA GLN A 225 -14.66 12.45 -23.21
C GLN A 225 -14.46 10.98 -23.60
N GLY A 226 -15.56 10.32 -24.01
CA GLY A 226 -15.55 8.90 -24.42
C GLY A 226 -15.43 7.89 -23.28
N ARG A 227 -15.43 8.33 -22.01
CA ARG A 227 -15.32 7.48 -20.80
C ARG A 227 -16.58 7.64 -19.94
N ALA A 228 -17.58 6.80 -20.19
CA ALA A 228 -18.89 6.91 -19.56
C ALA A 228 -18.83 6.74 -18.03
N ALA A 229 -18.00 5.80 -17.53
CA ALA A 229 -17.83 5.58 -16.10
C ALA A 229 -17.15 6.76 -15.40
N ALA A 230 -16.14 7.36 -16.04
CA ALA A 230 -15.47 8.55 -15.54
C ALA A 230 -16.39 9.80 -15.48
N LYS A 231 -17.43 9.85 -16.33
CA LYS A 231 -18.41 10.97 -16.31
C LYS A 231 -19.39 10.93 -15.14
N VAL A 232 -19.73 9.74 -14.63
CA VAL A 232 -20.76 9.58 -13.61
C VAL A 232 -20.20 9.42 -12.20
N GLN A 233 -18.88 9.29 -12.07
CA GLN A 233 -18.23 9.18 -10.77
C GLN A 233 -18.37 10.47 -9.95
N ASP A 234 -18.25 10.35 -8.63
CA ASP A 234 -18.31 11.44 -7.68
C ASP A 234 -17.09 11.41 -6.73
N MET A 235 -15.89 11.66 -7.29
CA MET A 235 -14.63 11.75 -6.54
C MET A 235 -13.74 12.90 -7.00
N THR A 236 -14.39 14.02 -7.43
CA THR A 236 -13.66 15.18 -7.93
C THR A 236 -13.22 16.12 -6.81
N ILE A 237 -12.03 16.70 -6.94
CA ILE A 237 -11.54 17.79 -6.08
C ILE A 237 -12.49 18.99 -6.15
N ALA A 238 -13.03 19.29 -7.33
CA ALA A 238 -13.90 20.44 -7.54
C ALA A 238 -15.19 20.36 -6.72
N LYS A 239 -15.91 19.22 -6.77
CA LYS A 239 -17.27 19.09 -6.22
C LYS A 239 -17.32 18.30 -4.92
N THR A 240 -16.65 17.14 -4.87
CA THR A 240 -16.81 16.14 -3.81
C THR A 240 -15.91 16.39 -2.62
N MET A 241 -14.71 16.94 -2.84
CA MET A 241 -13.79 17.27 -1.75
C MET A 241 -14.38 18.38 -0.87
N LEU A 242 -14.64 18.06 0.39
CA LEU A 242 -15.32 18.91 1.35
C LEU A 242 -14.36 19.89 2.03
N LEU A 243 -14.73 21.17 2.05
CA LEU A 243 -13.91 22.23 2.66
C LEU A 243 -13.68 21.98 4.17
N GLY A 244 -14.73 21.62 4.89
CA GLY A 244 -14.64 21.34 6.34
C GLY A 244 -13.97 20.01 6.64
N TYR A 245 -14.57 18.93 6.19
CA TYR A 245 -14.14 17.57 6.53
C TYR A 245 -12.74 17.23 5.98
N ASP A 246 -12.50 17.48 4.69
CA ASP A 246 -11.24 17.12 4.04
C ASP A 246 -10.15 18.16 4.26
N LEU A 247 -10.50 19.46 4.13
CA LEU A 247 -9.52 20.54 4.08
C LEU A 247 -9.44 21.36 5.37
N LYS A 248 -10.21 20.98 6.41
CA LYS A 248 -10.22 21.60 7.76
C LYS A 248 -10.59 23.09 7.74
N MET A 249 -11.31 23.54 6.73
CA MET A 249 -11.81 24.92 6.64
C MET A 249 -13.06 25.06 7.50
N LEU A 250 -12.86 25.10 8.80
CA LEU A 250 -13.90 25.12 9.83
C LEU A 250 -13.66 26.28 10.82
N PRO A 251 -14.73 26.91 11.32
CA PRO A 251 -14.62 27.88 12.41
C PRO A 251 -14.10 27.22 13.70
N THR A 252 -13.53 28.00 14.59
CA THR A 252 -12.90 27.55 15.84
C THR A 252 -13.85 26.80 16.79
N ASP A 253 -15.13 27.16 16.75
CA ASP A 253 -16.19 26.53 17.55
C ASP A 253 -16.72 25.23 16.94
N ASN A 254 -16.35 24.91 15.72
CA ASN A 254 -16.72 23.64 15.10
C ASN A 254 -15.91 22.49 15.73
N ASN A 255 -16.61 21.45 16.07
CA ASN A 255 -16.05 20.27 16.75
C ASN A 255 -16.50 18.99 16.02
N GLU A 256 -16.20 18.88 14.74
CA GLU A 256 -16.60 17.76 13.89
C GLU A 256 -15.42 16.87 13.48
N GLY A 257 -15.71 15.61 13.19
CA GLY A 257 -14.78 14.67 12.60
C GLY A 257 -13.56 14.37 13.46
N SER A 258 -12.41 14.23 12.82
CA SER A 258 -11.17 13.79 13.48
C SER A 258 -10.61 14.76 14.53
N ILE A 259 -11.01 16.04 14.49
CA ILE A 259 -10.55 17.05 15.46
C ILE A 259 -11.20 16.93 16.83
N THR A 260 -12.38 16.27 16.93
CA THR A 260 -13.09 16.06 18.22
C THR A 260 -12.29 15.22 19.22
N ARG A 261 -11.33 14.46 18.71
CA ARG A 261 -10.51 13.57 19.53
C ARG A 261 -9.23 14.23 20.06
N MET A 262 -8.94 15.44 19.63
CA MET A 262 -7.75 16.17 20.07
C MET A 262 -7.90 16.60 21.54
N ASN A 263 -6.83 16.45 22.32
CA ASN A 263 -6.74 17.09 23.63
C ASN A 263 -6.52 18.61 23.47
N ALA A 264 -6.59 19.36 24.59
CA ALA A 264 -6.49 20.82 24.55
C ALA A 264 -5.19 21.33 23.90
N ALA A 265 -4.06 20.66 24.16
CA ALA A 265 -2.76 21.07 23.62
C ALA A 265 -2.66 20.79 22.10
N GLN A 266 -3.15 19.64 21.65
CA GLN A 266 -3.24 19.28 20.23
C GLN A 266 -4.18 20.24 19.48
N ARG A 267 -5.34 20.53 20.10
CA ARG A 267 -6.35 21.45 19.53
C ARG A 267 -5.80 22.87 19.43
N ALA A 268 -5.08 23.36 20.42
CA ALA A 268 -4.47 24.68 20.38
C ALA A 268 -3.46 24.83 19.23
N LYS A 269 -2.63 23.80 18.98
CA LYS A 269 -1.69 23.77 17.83
C LYS A 269 -2.44 23.71 16.51
N PHE A 270 -3.47 22.89 16.41
CA PHE A 270 -4.33 22.78 15.23
C PHE A 270 -4.97 24.13 14.90
N ASP A 271 -5.61 24.77 15.87
CA ASP A 271 -6.30 26.05 15.68
C ASP A 271 -5.29 27.16 15.30
N ALA A 272 -4.13 27.22 15.96
CA ALA A 272 -3.07 28.17 15.63
C ALA A 272 -2.60 28.06 14.17
N TYR A 273 -2.63 26.85 13.59
CA TYR A 273 -2.23 26.61 12.21
C TYR A 273 -3.40 26.84 11.23
N TYR A 274 -4.56 26.23 11.45
CA TYR A 274 -5.62 26.25 10.46
C TYR A 274 -6.50 27.52 10.48
N GLN A 275 -6.63 28.22 11.61
CA GLN A 275 -7.50 29.41 11.68
C GLN A 275 -7.02 30.59 10.79
N PRO A 276 -5.71 30.91 10.73
CA PRO A 276 -5.22 31.92 9.77
C PRO A 276 -5.51 31.53 8.31
N ILE A 277 -5.36 30.23 7.97
CA ILE A 277 -5.63 29.72 6.61
C ILE A 277 -7.13 29.84 6.29
N PHE A 278 -7.99 29.51 7.25
CA PHE A 278 -9.44 29.64 7.09
C PHE A 278 -9.87 31.11 6.91
N ALA A 279 -9.29 32.03 7.68
CA ALA A 279 -9.57 33.46 7.55
C ALA A 279 -9.13 34.00 6.17
N ASP A 280 -7.92 33.65 5.70
CA ASP A 280 -7.44 33.98 4.37
C ASP A 280 -8.35 33.41 3.27
N PHE A 281 -8.69 32.11 3.35
CA PHE A 281 -9.59 31.46 2.42
C PHE A 281 -10.94 32.19 2.31
N LYS A 282 -11.55 32.54 3.45
CA LYS A 282 -12.82 33.29 3.47
C LYS A 282 -12.71 34.67 2.80
N SER A 283 -11.60 35.38 3.02
CA SER A 283 -11.39 36.71 2.46
C SER A 283 -11.26 36.69 0.94
N ARG A 284 -10.77 35.59 0.35
CA ARG A 284 -10.54 35.44 -1.10
C ARG A 284 -11.83 35.24 -1.90
N ASN A 285 -12.92 34.79 -1.30
CA ASN A 285 -14.20 34.50 -1.97
C ASN A 285 -14.04 33.71 -3.29
N LEU A 286 -13.26 32.62 -3.27
CA LEU A 286 -12.89 31.85 -4.45
C LEU A 286 -14.06 31.06 -5.01
N SER A 287 -14.12 30.96 -6.36
CA SER A 287 -15.12 30.15 -7.09
C SER A 287 -14.50 29.50 -8.33
N GLY A 288 -15.23 28.54 -8.94
CA GLY A 288 -14.82 27.88 -10.18
C GLY A 288 -13.43 27.26 -10.11
N ASN A 289 -12.62 27.43 -11.14
CA ASN A 289 -11.27 26.86 -11.23
C ASN A 289 -10.35 27.37 -10.11
N ALA A 290 -10.43 28.63 -9.73
CA ALA A 290 -9.64 29.21 -8.66
C ALA A 290 -9.89 28.49 -7.30
N LEU A 291 -11.16 28.15 -7.01
CA LEU A 291 -11.50 27.34 -5.84
C LEU A 291 -10.97 25.91 -5.96
N THR A 292 -11.09 25.30 -7.14
CA THR A 292 -10.62 23.92 -7.38
C THR A 292 -9.10 23.82 -7.21
N GLU A 293 -8.34 24.75 -7.77
CA GLU A 293 -6.88 24.82 -7.61
C GLU A 293 -6.47 25.08 -6.15
N TRP A 294 -7.19 25.96 -5.45
CA TRP A 294 -6.95 26.19 -4.03
C TRP A 294 -7.21 24.92 -3.20
N LYS A 295 -8.30 24.18 -3.46
CA LYS A 295 -8.57 22.88 -2.83
C LYS A 295 -7.44 21.89 -3.09
N PHE A 296 -6.99 21.80 -4.35
CA PHE A 296 -5.85 20.93 -4.70
C PHE A 296 -4.60 21.30 -3.93
N GLN A 297 -4.21 22.58 -3.87
CA GLN A 297 -3.03 23.02 -3.10
C GLN A 297 -3.14 22.65 -1.62
N ARG A 298 -4.31 22.86 -0.99
CA ARG A 298 -4.53 22.50 0.42
C ARG A 298 -4.49 21.00 0.65
N TYR A 299 -5.13 20.23 -0.22
CA TYR A 299 -5.09 18.80 -0.21
C TYR A 299 -3.65 18.25 -0.29
N MET A 300 -2.87 18.72 -1.25
CA MET A 300 -1.47 18.30 -1.42
C MET A 300 -0.64 18.61 -0.17
N LYS A 301 -0.79 19.79 0.42
CA LYS A 301 -0.05 20.18 1.63
C LYS A 301 -0.37 19.28 2.81
N ASP A 302 -1.64 18.97 3.04
CA ASP A 302 -2.06 18.11 4.15
C ASP A 302 -1.68 16.65 3.93
N TYR A 303 -1.87 16.14 2.71
CA TYR A 303 -1.51 14.77 2.35
C TYR A 303 -0.01 14.52 2.53
N LEU A 304 0.84 15.39 1.97
CA LEU A 304 2.29 15.24 2.05
C LEU A 304 2.83 15.46 3.47
N SER A 305 2.22 16.36 4.25
CA SER A 305 2.54 16.50 5.68
C SER A 305 2.22 15.23 6.46
N THR A 306 1.09 14.57 6.13
CA THR A 306 0.72 13.27 6.72
C THR A 306 1.71 12.17 6.28
N ALA A 307 2.12 12.15 5.01
CA ALA A 307 3.13 11.22 4.48
C ALA A 307 4.52 11.41 5.12
N THR A 308 4.84 12.63 5.56
CA THR A 308 6.11 12.90 6.27
C THR A 308 6.19 12.13 7.58
N SER A 309 5.10 12.05 8.35
CA SER A 309 5.08 11.26 9.58
C SER A 309 5.20 9.76 9.31
N LEU A 310 4.67 9.29 8.19
CA LEU A 310 4.79 7.90 7.76
C LEU A 310 6.26 7.56 7.42
N ASP A 311 6.91 8.37 6.58
CA ASP A 311 8.33 8.18 6.23
C ASP A 311 9.22 8.16 7.48
N ARG A 312 9.00 9.10 8.43
CA ARG A 312 9.73 9.16 9.70
C ARG A 312 9.57 7.87 10.53
N ASN A 313 8.38 7.32 10.63
CA ASN A 313 8.13 6.11 11.41
C ASN A 313 8.66 4.85 10.71
N ILE A 314 8.64 4.79 9.39
CA ILE A 314 9.36 3.74 8.64
C ILE A 314 10.86 3.78 8.96
N GLY A 315 11.43 4.99 9.08
CA GLY A 315 12.80 5.17 9.54
C GLY A 315 13.06 4.56 10.91
N ARG A 316 12.14 4.73 11.86
CA ARG A 316 12.25 4.13 13.20
C ARG A 316 12.31 2.61 13.14
N THR A 317 11.43 1.96 12.36
CA THR A 317 11.47 0.50 12.14
C THR A 317 12.84 0.06 11.61
N LEU A 318 13.36 0.74 10.58
CA LEU A 318 14.66 0.39 9.98
C LEU A 318 15.82 0.59 10.96
N ASP A 319 15.81 1.69 11.70
CA ASP A 319 16.82 2.01 12.71
C ASP A 319 16.75 1.04 13.90
N TYR A 320 15.55 0.58 14.27
CA TYR A 320 15.39 -0.48 15.28
C TYR A 320 16.11 -1.76 14.86
N LEU A 321 15.90 -2.19 13.62
CA LEU A 321 16.55 -3.39 13.07
C LEU A 321 18.08 -3.24 13.04
N ASP A 322 18.57 -2.07 12.65
CA ASP A 322 20.00 -1.80 12.58
C ASP A 322 20.65 -1.81 13.98
N ARG A 323 20.04 -1.13 14.96
CA ARG A 323 20.53 -1.08 16.34
C ARG A 323 20.52 -2.43 17.04
N ASN A 324 19.60 -3.33 16.67
CA ASN A 324 19.46 -4.64 17.28
C ASN A 324 20.15 -5.77 16.50
N GLY A 325 20.90 -5.46 15.43
CA GLY A 325 21.62 -6.45 14.62
C GLY A 325 20.69 -7.40 13.85
N LEU A 326 19.44 -6.99 13.57
CA LEU A 326 18.43 -7.81 12.90
C LEU A 326 18.40 -7.63 11.39
N THR A 327 19.01 -6.57 10.88
CA THR A 327 18.91 -6.13 9.48
C THR A 327 19.24 -7.21 8.48
N GLN A 328 20.34 -7.96 8.68
CA GLN A 328 20.81 -8.95 7.71
C GLN A 328 19.83 -10.10 7.49
N ASN A 329 19.12 -10.52 8.55
CA ASN A 329 18.21 -11.66 8.51
C ASN A 329 16.73 -11.25 8.59
N THR A 330 16.40 -10.02 8.17
CA THR A 330 15.02 -9.53 8.16
C THR A 330 14.63 -9.09 6.75
N LEU A 331 13.58 -9.72 6.22
CA LEU A 331 12.87 -9.21 5.06
C LEU A 331 11.95 -8.07 5.51
N VAL A 332 12.13 -6.88 4.96
CA VAL A 332 11.21 -5.75 5.16
C VAL A 332 10.56 -5.42 3.82
N ILE A 333 9.23 -5.46 3.76
CA ILE A 333 8.43 -5.01 2.62
C ILE A 333 7.67 -3.77 3.04
N TYR A 334 7.80 -2.69 2.28
CA TYR A 334 6.92 -1.53 2.33
C TYR A 334 6.02 -1.51 1.10
N MET A 335 4.71 -1.34 1.31
CA MET A 335 3.74 -1.12 0.24
C MET A 335 2.52 -0.34 0.74
N SER A 336 1.76 0.23 -0.18
CA SER A 336 0.40 0.69 0.09
C SER A 336 -0.60 -0.39 -0.29
N ASP A 337 -1.75 -0.41 0.37
CA ASP A 337 -2.83 -1.35 0.07
C ASP A 337 -3.43 -1.12 -1.33
N GLN A 338 -3.33 0.10 -1.89
CA GLN A 338 -3.62 0.43 -3.30
C GLN A 338 -2.90 1.73 -3.70
N GLY A 339 -3.06 2.12 -4.97
CA GLY A 339 -2.68 3.44 -5.46
C GLY A 339 -3.71 4.51 -5.08
N PHE A 340 -3.41 5.78 -5.40
CA PHE A 340 -4.25 6.91 -5.03
C PHE A 340 -4.08 8.06 -6.03
N TYR A 341 -5.15 8.83 -6.30
CA TYR A 341 -5.10 9.99 -7.18
C TYR A 341 -4.60 11.23 -6.45
N MET A 342 -3.59 11.85 -7.01
CA MET A 342 -3.01 13.10 -6.51
C MET A 342 -3.39 14.29 -7.40
N GLY A 343 -4.64 14.30 -7.86
CA GLY A 343 -5.18 15.32 -8.75
C GLY A 343 -5.26 14.91 -10.23
N GLU A 344 -4.71 13.76 -10.60
CA GLU A 344 -4.88 13.23 -11.95
C GLU A 344 -6.37 13.02 -12.23
N HIS A 345 -6.82 13.34 -13.44
CA HIS A 345 -8.24 13.40 -13.84
C HIS A 345 -9.11 14.39 -13.03
N GLY A 346 -8.50 15.29 -12.26
CA GLY A 346 -9.21 16.16 -11.31
C GLY A 346 -9.72 15.42 -10.06
N TRP A 347 -9.22 14.24 -9.78
CA TRP A 347 -9.72 13.33 -8.76
C TRP A 347 -8.83 13.29 -7.51
N PHE A 348 -9.43 12.83 -6.43
CA PHE A 348 -8.82 12.25 -5.25
C PHE A 348 -9.44 10.87 -5.01
N ASP A 349 -8.96 10.08 -4.00
CA ASP A 349 -9.42 8.72 -3.75
C ASP A 349 -8.79 7.69 -4.74
N LYS A 350 -9.39 6.51 -4.93
CA LYS A 350 -8.88 5.32 -5.63
C LYS A 350 -9.96 4.69 -6.49
N ARG A 351 -10.05 3.37 -6.60
CA ARG A 351 -11.15 2.52 -7.12
C ARG A 351 -11.04 2.12 -8.59
N PHE A 352 -10.85 3.05 -9.53
CA PHE A 352 -10.74 2.71 -10.95
C PHE A 352 -9.50 1.85 -11.26
N MET A 353 -9.60 0.99 -12.28
CA MET A 353 -8.44 0.28 -12.85
C MET A 353 -7.53 1.22 -13.66
N TYR A 354 -7.62 2.53 -13.47
CA TYR A 354 -6.68 3.47 -14.05
C TYR A 354 -5.36 3.44 -13.29
N LYS A 355 -4.30 3.85 -13.96
CA LYS A 355 -2.92 3.66 -13.49
C LYS A 355 -2.69 4.10 -12.04
N GLU A 356 -3.17 5.29 -11.68
CA GLU A 356 -2.89 5.93 -10.40
C GLU A 356 -3.48 5.17 -9.21
N SER A 357 -4.63 4.55 -9.40
CA SER A 357 -5.33 3.72 -8.41
C SER A 357 -4.88 2.26 -8.44
N PHE A 358 -4.67 1.71 -9.64
CA PHE A 358 -4.32 0.31 -9.84
C PHE A 358 -2.87 -0.01 -9.43
N ARG A 359 -1.93 0.92 -9.68
CA ARG A 359 -0.51 0.79 -9.33
C ARG A 359 -0.28 1.22 -7.89
N THR A 360 0.40 0.38 -7.11
CA THR A 360 0.78 0.67 -5.72
C THR A 360 2.30 0.80 -5.59
N PRO A 361 2.84 1.61 -4.65
CA PRO A 361 4.25 1.56 -4.33
C PRO A 361 4.60 0.22 -3.67
N MET A 362 5.77 -0.30 -4.00
CA MET A 362 6.33 -1.48 -3.35
C MET A 362 7.86 -1.41 -3.35
N LEU A 363 8.45 -1.45 -2.18
CA LEU A 363 9.89 -1.45 -1.94
C LEU A 363 10.23 -2.57 -0.95
N LEU A 364 11.42 -3.11 -1.05
CA LEU A 364 11.82 -4.25 -0.24
C LEU A 364 13.29 -4.15 0.15
N ARG A 365 13.62 -4.49 1.40
CA ARG A 365 14.99 -4.71 1.88
C ARG A 365 15.14 -6.12 2.41
N TYR A 366 16.08 -6.87 1.87
CA TYR A 366 16.46 -8.19 2.38
C TYR A 366 17.93 -8.47 2.04
N PRO A 367 18.88 -7.95 2.81
CA PRO A 367 20.30 -7.95 2.45
C PRO A 367 20.90 -9.33 2.21
N TYR A 368 20.37 -10.36 2.88
CA TYR A 368 20.84 -11.75 2.69
C TYR A 368 20.61 -12.27 1.26
N VAL A 369 19.59 -11.78 0.56
CA VAL A 369 19.16 -12.30 -0.76
C VAL A 369 19.24 -11.26 -1.85
N VAL A 370 18.92 -9.99 -1.54
CA VAL A 370 18.68 -8.94 -2.52
C VAL A 370 19.87 -7.98 -2.57
N LYS A 371 20.41 -7.78 -3.77
CA LYS A 371 21.48 -6.80 -3.99
C LYS A 371 20.92 -5.39 -3.83
N PRO A 372 21.65 -4.48 -3.15
CA PRO A 372 21.29 -3.08 -3.05
C PRO A 372 21.05 -2.43 -4.42
N GLY A 373 20.03 -1.60 -4.53
CA GLY A 373 19.68 -0.88 -5.75
C GLY A 373 19.05 -1.74 -6.86
N THR A 374 18.56 -2.94 -6.54
CA THR A 374 17.84 -3.80 -7.50
C THR A 374 16.56 -3.12 -7.99
N VAL A 375 16.32 -3.12 -9.30
CA VAL A 375 15.07 -2.62 -9.90
C VAL A 375 14.31 -3.78 -10.54
N VAL A 376 13.15 -4.10 -9.97
CA VAL A 376 12.24 -5.14 -10.47
C VAL A 376 11.24 -4.51 -11.44
N LYS A 377 11.33 -4.88 -12.73
CA LYS A 377 10.47 -4.35 -13.81
C LYS A 377 9.33 -5.29 -14.20
N SER A 378 9.37 -6.54 -13.75
CA SER A 378 8.29 -7.51 -13.97
C SER A 378 7.02 -7.12 -13.20
N TYR A 379 5.89 -7.58 -13.70
CA TYR A 379 4.60 -7.36 -13.04
C TYR A 379 4.47 -8.19 -11.77
N VAL A 380 4.21 -7.51 -10.66
CA VAL A 380 3.91 -8.09 -9.35
C VAL A 380 2.56 -7.57 -8.89
N MET A 381 1.78 -8.40 -8.24
CA MET A 381 0.48 -8.02 -7.70
C MET A 381 0.43 -8.26 -6.18
N ASN A 382 -0.47 -7.58 -5.48
CA ASN A 382 -0.63 -7.74 -4.03
C ASN A 382 -0.92 -9.19 -3.59
N LEU A 383 -1.57 -10.00 -4.42
CA LEU A 383 -1.78 -11.43 -4.13
C LEU A 383 -0.48 -12.27 -4.13
N ASP A 384 0.62 -11.73 -4.66
CA ASP A 384 1.92 -12.40 -4.72
C ASP A 384 2.70 -12.32 -3.38
N ILE A 385 2.25 -11.45 -2.47
CA ILE A 385 2.88 -11.27 -1.16
C ILE A 385 2.83 -12.58 -0.35
N ALA A 386 1.65 -13.16 -0.14
CA ALA A 386 1.49 -14.38 0.66
C ALA A 386 2.41 -15.54 0.19
N PRO A 387 2.38 -15.97 -1.09
CA PRO A 387 3.26 -17.04 -1.55
C PRO A 387 4.75 -16.67 -1.50
N THR A 388 5.11 -15.39 -1.61
CA THR A 388 6.51 -14.96 -1.48
C THR A 388 7.00 -15.10 -0.04
N LEU A 389 6.21 -14.66 0.95
CA LEU A 389 6.56 -14.79 2.37
C LEU A 389 6.73 -16.26 2.77
N LEU A 390 5.84 -17.13 2.31
CA LEU A 390 5.94 -18.57 2.55
C LEU A 390 7.21 -19.16 1.94
N ASN A 391 7.54 -18.80 0.69
CA ASN A 391 8.78 -19.24 0.05
C ASN A 391 10.03 -18.74 0.80
N VAL A 392 10.04 -17.49 1.26
CA VAL A 392 11.14 -16.92 2.06
C VAL A 392 11.32 -17.69 3.38
N ALA A 393 10.22 -18.11 4.00
CA ALA A 393 10.21 -18.88 5.24
C ALA A 393 10.47 -20.38 5.04
N GLY A 394 10.60 -20.86 3.79
CA GLY A 394 10.72 -22.28 3.47
C GLY A 394 9.46 -23.08 3.82
N VAL A 395 8.29 -22.46 3.65
CA VAL A 395 6.97 -23.08 3.84
C VAL A 395 6.35 -23.38 2.48
N PRO A 396 5.80 -24.57 2.25
CA PRO A 396 5.06 -24.86 1.02
C PRO A 396 3.90 -23.87 0.81
N VAL A 397 3.74 -23.40 -0.41
CA VAL A 397 2.63 -22.53 -0.78
C VAL A 397 1.38 -23.41 -1.00
N PRO A 398 0.28 -23.15 -0.29
CA PRO A 398 -0.98 -23.88 -0.52
C PRO A 398 -1.52 -23.70 -1.94
N ASP A 399 -2.08 -24.76 -2.53
CA ASP A 399 -2.67 -24.73 -3.88
C ASP A 399 -3.85 -23.75 -4.00
N SER A 400 -4.49 -23.43 -2.87
CA SER A 400 -5.57 -22.44 -2.79
C SER A 400 -5.10 -21.01 -3.05
N MET A 401 -3.82 -20.69 -2.91
CA MET A 401 -3.26 -19.37 -3.21
C MET A 401 -3.10 -19.19 -4.71
N GLN A 402 -3.63 -18.09 -5.23
CA GLN A 402 -3.62 -17.78 -6.67
C GLN A 402 -2.43 -16.89 -7.07
N GLY A 403 -1.70 -16.35 -6.10
CA GLY A 403 -0.51 -15.55 -6.29
C GLY A 403 0.71 -16.37 -6.74
N GLN A 404 1.74 -15.67 -7.20
CA GLN A 404 3.02 -16.23 -7.62
C GLN A 404 4.15 -15.58 -6.82
N SER A 405 5.03 -16.38 -6.22
CA SER A 405 6.18 -15.82 -5.52
C SER A 405 7.08 -15.03 -6.47
N PHE A 406 7.42 -13.80 -6.10
CA PHE A 406 8.40 -12.98 -6.80
C PHE A 406 9.82 -13.12 -6.25
N LEU A 407 10.06 -14.00 -5.28
CA LEU A 407 11.40 -14.25 -4.73
C LEU A 407 12.45 -14.60 -5.81
N PRO A 408 12.13 -15.43 -6.85
CA PRO A 408 13.09 -15.71 -7.91
C PRO A 408 13.50 -14.48 -8.73
N GLN A 409 12.63 -13.46 -8.86
CA GLN A 409 12.92 -12.22 -9.58
C GLN A 409 13.94 -11.34 -8.84
N LEU A 410 14.06 -11.51 -7.52
CA LEU A 410 15.02 -10.81 -6.67
C LEU A 410 16.43 -11.44 -6.71
N THR A 411 16.55 -12.66 -7.24
CA THR A 411 17.80 -13.46 -7.21
C THR A 411 18.41 -13.66 -8.59
N ASP A 412 18.12 -12.81 -9.56
CA ASP A 412 18.59 -12.88 -10.97
C ASP A 412 18.26 -14.23 -11.66
N LYS A 413 17.33 -15.01 -11.13
CA LYS A 413 16.89 -16.24 -11.78
C LYS A 413 15.97 -15.93 -12.94
N LYS A 414 16.23 -16.55 -14.10
CA LYS A 414 15.30 -16.48 -15.24
C LYS A 414 13.98 -17.17 -14.84
N VAL A 415 12.94 -16.38 -14.70
CA VAL A 415 11.59 -16.87 -14.40
C VAL A 415 10.64 -16.40 -15.49
N LYS A 416 9.57 -17.20 -15.70
CA LYS A 416 8.49 -16.76 -16.58
C LYS A 416 7.79 -15.57 -15.92
N GLU A 417 7.90 -14.41 -16.53
CA GLU A 417 7.21 -13.21 -16.08
C GLU A 417 5.71 -13.32 -16.31
N ARG A 418 4.94 -12.64 -15.45
CA ARG A 418 3.51 -12.41 -15.68
C ARG A 418 3.34 -11.52 -16.91
N ASP A 419 2.55 -11.93 -17.88
CA ASP A 419 2.30 -11.21 -19.13
C ASP A 419 0.99 -10.43 -19.15
N ALA A 420 0.08 -10.72 -18.18
CA ALA A 420 -1.16 -10.00 -17.98
C ALA A 420 -1.56 -9.99 -16.50
N MET A 421 -2.29 -8.94 -16.12
CA MET A 421 -2.84 -8.75 -14.78
C MET A 421 -4.36 -8.68 -14.87
N TYR A 422 -5.04 -9.40 -13.98
CA TYR A 422 -6.48 -9.37 -13.83
C TYR A 422 -6.87 -8.48 -12.64
N TYR A 423 -7.98 -7.73 -12.78
CA TYR A 423 -8.49 -6.80 -11.79
C TYR A 423 -10.01 -6.91 -11.71
N HIS A 424 -10.59 -6.81 -10.50
CA HIS A 424 -12.03 -6.73 -10.32
C HIS A 424 -12.39 -5.89 -9.10
N TYR A 425 -13.09 -4.78 -9.33
CA TYR A 425 -13.67 -3.88 -8.33
C TYR A 425 -15.19 -4.09 -8.28
N TYR A 426 -15.74 -4.32 -7.10
CA TYR A 426 -17.13 -4.79 -6.90
C TYR A 426 -18.07 -3.75 -6.31
N GLU A 427 -17.52 -2.79 -5.52
CA GLU A 427 -18.29 -1.81 -4.76
C GLU A 427 -19.12 -0.91 -5.69
N ASN A 428 -20.35 -0.57 -5.28
CA ASN A 428 -21.29 0.16 -6.11
C ASN A 428 -21.90 1.40 -5.42
N GLY A 429 -21.49 1.70 -4.20
CA GLY A 429 -22.03 2.78 -3.38
C GLY A 429 -21.21 4.05 -3.48
N GLU A 430 -20.08 4.05 -2.81
CA GLU A 430 -19.30 5.24 -2.57
C GLU A 430 -18.71 5.83 -3.86
N HIS A 431 -18.72 7.16 -3.93
CA HIS A 431 -18.22 7.96 -5.06
C HIS A 431 -18.85 7.62 -6.42
N SER A 432 -19.96 6.92 -6.45
CA SER A 432 -20.67 6.57 -7.69
C SER A 432 -19.79 5.85 -8.73
N VAL A 433 -18.68 5.23 -8.29
CA VAL A 433 -17.82 4.47 -9.18
C VAL A 433 -18.53 3.19 -9.61
N SER A 434 -18.60 2.98 -10.92
CA SER A 434 -19.22 1.79 -11.50
C SER A 434 -18.35 0.56 -11.20
N PRO A 435 -18.89 -0.55 -10.68
CA PRO A 435 -18.14 -1.80 -10.60
C PRO A 435 -17.57 -2.19 -11.95
N HIS A 436 -16.37 -2.77 -11.97
CA HIS A 436 -15.70 -3.11 -13.22
C HIS A 436 -14.63 -4.17 -13.02
N PHE A 437 -14.35 -4.88 -14.08
CA PHE A 437 -13.21 -5.80 -14.15
C PHE A 437 -12.47 -5.62 -15.47
N GLY A 438 -11.23 -6.09 -15.50
CA GLY A 438 -10.43 -5.89 -16.69
C GLY A 438 -9.14 -6.68 -16.68
N VAL A 439 -8.43 -6.55 -17.80
CA VAL A 439 -7.10 -7.12 -18.00
C VAL A 439 -6.13 -6.07 -18.53
N GLN A 440 -4.93 -6.05 -17.97
CA GLN A 440 -3.83 -5.23 -18.48
C GLN A 440 -2.67 -6.13 -18.90
N THR A 441 -2.18 -5.92 -20.11
CA THR A 441 -0.91 -6.46 -20.64
C THR A 441 0.18 -5.38 -20.60
N LYS A 442 1.38 -5.65 -21.13
CA LYS A 442 2.45 -4.63 -21.21
C LYS A 442 2.03 -3.39 -22.01
N ARG A 443 1.15 -3.54 -23.00
CA ARG A 443 0.77 -2.43 -23.88
C ARG A 443 -0.70 -2.03 -23.79
N TYR A 444 -1.61 -2.97 -23.62
CA TYR A 444 -3.04 -2.67 -23.70
C TYR A 444 -3.74 -2.96 -22.38
N LYS A 445 -4.75 -2.15 -22.08
CA LYS A 445 -5.68 -2.33 -20.97
C LYS A 445 -7.11 -2.37 -21.52
N LEU A 446 -7.89 -3.37 -21.11
CA LEU A 446 -9.31 -3.49 -21.41
C LEU A 446 -10.09 -3.55 -20.12
N ILE A 447 -11.12 -2.70 -19.98
CA ILE A 447 -11.98 -2.61 -18.80
C ILE A 447 -13.44 -2.81 -19.21
N ARG A 448 -14.17 -3.61 -18.44
CA ARG A 448 -15.62 -3.83 -18.54
C ARG A 448 -16.31 -3.23 -17.32
N PHE A 449 -17.06 -2.17 -17.52
CA PHE A 449 -17.93 -1.57 -16.49
C PHE A 449 -19.33 -2.18 -16.52
N TYR A 450 -19.94 -2.36 -15.34
CA TYR A 450 -21.27 -2.93 -15.20
C TYR A 450 -22.07 -2.27 -14.07
N LYS A 451 -23.34 -2.61 -13.91
CA LYS A 451 -24.32 -1.96 -13.02
C LYS A 451 -24.64 -0.52 -13.44
N ARG A 452 -23.99 0.52 -12.84
CA ARG A 452 -24.30 1.94 -13.10
C ARG A 452 -24.07 2.34 -14.55
N VAL A 453 -22.99 1.85 -15.12
CA VAL A 453 -22.62 2.09 -16.52
C VAL A 453 -22.33 0.75 -17.18
N ASN A 454 -22.92 0.54 -18.35
CA ASN A 454 -22.70 -0.67 -19.16
C ASN A 454 -21.79 -0.30 -20.33
N SER A 455 -20.48 -0.30 -20.14
CA SER A 455 -19.52 0.14 -21.16
C SER A 455 -18.22 -0.65 -21.13
N TRP A 456 -17.46 -0.46 -22.21
CA TRP A 456 -16.10 -0.95 -22.34
C TRP A 456 -15.13 0.20 -22.56
N GLU A 457 -13.92 0.06 -22.05
CA GLU A 457 -12.82 0.97 -22.32
C GLU A 457 -11.58 0.18 -22.74
N LEU A 458 -10.88 0.67 -23.75
CA LEU A 458 -9.61 0.09 -24.25
C LEU A 458 -8.56 1.19 -24.33
N TYR A 459 -7.36 0.93 -23.81
CA TYR A 459 -6.24 1.89 -23.82
C TYR A 459 -4.97 1.29 -24.40
N ASP A 460 -4.20 2.09 -25.15
CA ASP A 460 -2.83 1.80 -25.58
C ASP A 460 -1.85 2.51 -24.64
N LEU A 461 -1.32 1.82 -23.65
CA LEU A 461 -0.53 2.39 -22.54
C LEU A 461 0.83 2.97 -23.00
N GLU A 462 1.31 2.62 -24.19
CA GLU A 462 2.51 3.24 -24.76
C GLU A 462 2.22 4.64 -25.30
N LYS A 463 1.01 4.88 -25.83
CA LYS A 463 0.60 6.16 -26.42
C LYS A 463 -0.20 7.02 -25.42
N ASP A 464 -0.87 6.37 -24.49
CA ASP A 464 -1.76 6.98 -23.51
C ASP A 464 -1.50 6.38 -22.11
N PRO A 465 -0.40 6.78 -21.47
CA PRO A 465 -0.01 6.24 -20.15
C PRO A 465 -0.90 6.68 -19.00
N HIS A 466 -1.88 7.57 -19.25
CA HIS A 466 -2.79 8.14 -18.27
C HIS A 466 -4.27 7.79 -18.51
N ASP A 467 -4.56 6.78 -19.34
CA ASP A 467 -5.92 6.29 -19.57
C ASP A 467 -6.93 7.38 -20.00
N MET A 468 -6.49 8.31 -20.86
CA MET A 468 -7.27 9.48 -21.30
C MET A 468 -8.18 9.19 -22.50
N HIS A 469 -7.75 8.28 -23.40
CA HIS A 469 -8.38 8.12 -24.70
C HIS A 469 -8.92 6.70 -24.89
N ASN A 470 -10.24 6.56 -24.70
CA ASN A 470 -10.90 5.27 -24.93
C ASN A 470 -10.91 4.90 -26.41
N LEU A 471 -10.25 3.81 -26.75
CA LEU A 471 -10.11 3.27 -28.11
C LEU A 471 -11.14 2.18 -28.45
N TYR A 472 -11.96 1.76 -27.48
CA TYR A 472 -12.97 0.72 -27.69
C TYR A 472 -13.99 1.17 -28.75
N GLY A 473 -14.22 0.32 -29.77
CA GLY A 473 -15.11 0.63 -30.90
C GLY A 473 -14.54 1.63 -31.92
N LYS A 474 -13.29 2.06 -31.79
CA LYS A 474 -12.65 2.93 -32.78
C LYS A 474 -12.11 2.12 -33.95
N LYS A 475 -12.24 2.67 -35.17
CA LYS A 475 -11.71 2.06 -36.40
C LYS A 475 -10.23 1.73 -36.27
N GLY A 476 -9.84 0.50 -36.61
CA GLY A 476 -8.46 0.02 -36.56
C GLY A 476 -8.09 -0.66 -35.25
N TYR A 477 -8.99 -0.69 -34.24
CA TYR A 477 -8.75 -1.38 -32.97
C TYR A 477 -9.59 -2.67 -32.80
N ASP A 478 -10.29 -3.13 -33.82
CA ASP A 478 -11.18 -4.30 -33.74
C ASP A 478 -10.42 -5.59 -33.43
N VAL A 479 -9.25 -5.80 -34.05
CA VAL A 479 -8.41 -6.97 -33.78
C VAL A 479 -7.87 -6.93 -32.35
N ILE A 480 -7.34 -5.78 -31.91
CA ILE A 480 -6.82 -5.59 -30.56
C ILE A 480 -7.94 -5.81 -29.51
N THR A 481 -9.12 -5.27 -29.78
CA THR A 481 -10.30 -5.44 -28.89
C THR A 481 -10.66 -6.92 -28.74
N ARG A 482 -10.71 -7.66 -29.86
CA ARG A 482 -10.99 -9.10 -29.85
C ARG A 482 -9.93 -9.88 -29.06
N ASP A 483 -8.65 -9.58 -29.31
CA ASP A 483 -7.54 -10.28 -28.66
C ASP A 483 -7.50 -9.97 -27.14
N MET A 484 -7.76 -8.72 -26.75
CA MET A 484 -7.87 -8.34 -25.33
C MET A 484 -9.09 -8.95 -24.65
N LYS A 485 -10.23 -9.10 -25.35
CA LYS A 485 -11.41 -9.84 -24.82
C LYS A 485 -11.10 -11.33 -24.64
N ALA A 486 -10.38 -11.95 -25.58
CA ALA A 486 -9.92 -13.32 -25.43
C ALA A 486 -9.00 -13.49 -24.22
N ARG A 487 -8.07 -12.54 -24.03
CA ARG A 487 -7.18 -12.53 -22.88
C ARG A 487 -7.92 -12.32 -21.56
N LEU A 488 -8.91 -11.45 -21.53
CA LEU A 488 -9.78 -11.25 -20.35
C LEU A 488 -10.53 -12.55 -19.99
N ASN A 489 -11.13 -13.20 -20.98
CA ASN A 489 -11.82 -14.48 -20.77
C ASN A 489 -10.87 -15.57 -20.25
N GLU A 490 -9.65 -15.64 -20.77
CA GLU A 490 -8.61 -16.56 -20.25
C GLU A 490 -8.34 -16.30 -18.75
N MET A 491 -8.20 -15.02 -18.34
CA MET A 491 -7.94 -14.65 -16.94
C MET A 491 -9.15 -14.98 -16.05
N ILE A 492 -10.38 -14.67 -16.49
CA ILE A 492 -11.62 -14.99 -15.78
C ILE A 492 -11.72 -16.49 -15.52
N ASN A 493 -11.49 -17.31 -16.55
CA ASN A 493 -11.51 -18.77 -16.43
C ASN A 493 -10.38 -19.29 -15.52
N ARG A 494 -9.16 -18.77 -15.69
CA ARG A 494 -7.98 -19.16 -14.90
C ARG A 494 -8.16 -18.91 -13.41
N TYR A 495 -8.78 -17.78 -13.06
CA TYR A 495 -9.01 -17.39 -11.67
C TYR A 495 -10.40 -17.74 -11.17
N GLU A 496 -11.24 -18.37 -12.04
CA GLU A 496 -12.58 -18.84 -11.71
C GLU A 496 -13.49 -17.74 -11.13
N ASP A 497 -13.53 -16.57 -11.82
CA ASP A 497 -14.39 -15.45 -11.42
C ASP A 497 -15.79 -15.65 -12.02
N GLU A 498 -16.65 -16.34 -11.25
CA GLU A 498 -18.01 -16.65 -11.66
C GLU A 498 -18.88 -15.39 -11.84
N ASP A 499 -18.65 -14.34 -11.04
CA ASP A 499 -19.36 -13.07 -11.20
C ASP A 499 -19.07 -12.44 -12.56
N ALA A 500 -17.80 -12.39 -12.96
CA ALA A 500 -17.40 -11.85 -14.25
C ALA A 500 -17.90 -12.73 -15.41
N MET A 501 -17.87 -14.07 -15.27
CA MET A 501 -18.44 -15.00 -16.27
C MET A 501 -19.93 -14.73 -16.50
N LYS A 502 -20.70 -14.57 -15.43
CA LYS A 502 -22.13 -14.26 -15.49
C LYS A 502 -22.38 -12.91 -16.18
N ILE A 503 -21.65 -11.86 -15.79
CA ILE A 503 -21.79 -10.52 -16.37
C ILE A 503 -21.48 -10.51 -17.87
N LEU A 504 -20.52 -11.32 -18.34
CA LEU A 504 -20.20 -11.42 -19.77
C LEU A 504 -21.22 -12.27 -20.55
N SER A 505 -21.92 -13.19 -19.90
CA SER A 505 -22.97 -14.01 -20.54
C SER A 505 -24.35 -13.32 -20.62
N ASP A 506 -24.64 -12.43 -19.68
CA ASP A 506 -25.85 -11.62 -19.67
C ASP A 506 -25.77 -10.56 -20.80
N LYS A 507 -26.56 -10.75 -21.89
CA LYS A 507 -26.58 -9.91 -23.10
C LYS A 507 -27.38 -8.63 -22.90
#